data_1a8619e656a64faf9d4c41776fc6b804
#
_entry.id   1a8619e656a64faf9d4c41776fc6b804
#
_cell.length_a   1.000
_cell.length_b   1.000
_cell.length_c   1.000
_cell.angle_alpha   90.00
_cell.angle_beta   90.00
_cell.angle_gamma   90.00
#
_symmetry.space_group_name_H-M   'P 1'
#
loop_
_entity.id
_entity.type
_entity.pdbx_description
1 polymer ?
#
loop_
_entity_poly.entity_id
_entity_poly.type
_entity_poly.pdbx_seq_one_letter_code
_entity_poly.pdbx_strand_id
1 'polypeptide(L)'
;MREPDRRSVELNELGWWSKWAKLRWRDDGYVLYSDKFREPFFNRGGSLTCRAAAPAAAWVERALSQRKMTPTFLAFEDCRAAEKLTASSYVREDTMAVLSSRGPVGGGAGAQAVSPSASSDEWASAYLRSFYGDEALVGPVASIVSSLFHSRGVTLLESRARGEVAGVLAIFRTRGVAGVYCVGTVPEHRRRGVASGLLTRAKKLADAEGRSLVLQTLESDGALGLYLARGFGVMYTKAVLQKRLK
;
A
#
# COMPACT_ATOMS: atom_id res chain seq x y z
N MET A 1 -6.76 -18.00 13.03
CA MET A 1 -6.83 -16.55 13.30
C MET A 1 -8.08 -15.99 12.63
N ARG A 2 -8.83 -15.11 13.31
CA ARG A 2 -10.07 -14.52 12.74
C ARG A 2 -9.68 -13.50 11.67
N GLU A 3 -10.43 -13.46 10.56
CA GLU A 3 -10.22 -12.46 9.50
C GLU A 3 -10.43 -11.06 10.07
N PRO A 4 -9.56 -10.09 9.77
CA PRO A 4 -9.70 -8.73 10.29
C PRO A 4 -10.92 -8.05 9.65
N ASP A 5 -11.58 -7.17 10.40
CA ASP A 5 -12.68 -6.39 9.85
C ASP A 5 -12.16 -5.32 8.87
N ARG A 6 -12.99 -4.95 7.90
CA ARG A 6 -12.67 -3.99 6.84
C ARG A 6 -12.16 -2.66 7.41
N ARG A 7 -12.83 -2.14 8.45
CA ARG A 7 -12.46 -0.83 9.04
C ARG A 7 -11.06 -0.86 9.61
N SER A 8 -10.67 -1.93 10.32
CA SER A 8 -9.32 -2.09 10.85
C SER A 8 -8.25 -2.15 9.75
N VAL A 9 -8.56 -2.79 8.61
CA VAL A 9 -7.66 -2.86 7.46
C VAL A 9 -7.51 -1.49 6.80
N GLU A 10 -8.59 -0.77 6.56
CA GLU A 10 -8.57 0.59 5.99
C GLU A 10 -7.81 1.57 6.90
N LEU A 11 -8.03 1.51 8.21
CA LEU A 11 -7.31 2.36 9.16
C LEU A 11 -5.81 2.03 9.22
N ASN A 12 -5.43 0.76 9.03
CA ASN A 12 -4.02 0.40 8.90
C ASN A 12 -3.40 0.99 7.63
N GLU A 13 -4.09 0.88 6.50
CA GLU A 13 -3.64 1.47 5.22
C GLU A 13 -3.47 2.99 5.36
N LEU A 14 -4.46 3.69 5.87
CA LEU A 14 -4.42 5.15 6.05
C LEU A 14 -3.34 5.58 7.06
N GLY A 15 -3.15 4.80 8.12
CA GLY A 15 -2.06 5.01 9.08
C GLY A 15 -0.68 4.89 8.47
N TRP A 16 -0.48 3.95 7.53
CA TRP A 16 0.75 3.85 6.76
C TRP A 16 0.94 5.05 5.83
N TRP A 17 -0.06 5.35 5.01
CA TRP A 17 0.05 6.43 4.02
C TRP A 17 0.11 7.82 4.64
N SER A 18 -0.39 7.99 5.88
CA SER A 18 -0.23 9.24 6.64
C SER A 18 1.23 9.55 7.01
N LYS A 19 2.15 8.61 6.87
CA LYS A 19 3.60 8.82 7.03
C LYS A 19 4.24 9.41 5.77
N TRP A 20 3.58 9.29 4.62
CA TRP A 20 4.03 9.76 3.31
C TRP A 20 3.30 11.01 2.84
N ALA A 21 2.04 11.19 3.28
CA ALA A 21 1.14 12.26 2.85
C ALA A 21 0.35 12.80 4.06
N LYS A 22 -0.20 13.99 3.91
CA LYS A 22 -1.08 14.59 4.91
C LYS A 22 -2.45 13.94 4.83
N LEU A 23 -2.96 13.41 5.95
CA LEU A 23 -4.28 12.81 6.07
C LEU A 23 -5.24 13.78 6.75
N ARG A 24 -6.41 14.00 6.15
CA ARG A 24 -7.53 14.72 6.75
C ARG A 24 -8.80 13.90 6.73
N TRP A 25 -9.61 14.10 7.73
CA TRP A 25 -10.88 13.41 7.96
C TRP A 25 -12.06 14.38 7.89
N ARG A 26 -13.18 13.87 7.40
CA ARG A 26 -14.49 14.47 7.54
C ARG A 26 -15.52 13.36 7.64
N ASP A 27 -16.13 13.20 8.82
CA ASP A 27 -16.97 12.04 9.14
C ASP A 27 -16.23 10.72 8.85
N ASP A 28 -16.83 9.81 8.09
CA ASP A 28 -16.16 8.58 7.61
C ASP A 28 -15.42 8.77 6.27
N GLY A 29 -15.34 9.98 5.73
CA GLY A 29 -14.55 10.30 4.55
C GLY A 29 -13.13 10.73 4.91
N TYR A 30 -12.18 10.48 4.00
CA TYR A 30 -10.80 10.91 4.15
C TYR A 30 -10.24 11.49 2.85
N VAL A 31 -9.23 12.33 2.97
CA VAL A 31 -8.37 12.77 1.87
C VAL A 31 -6.91 12.70 2.31
N LEU A 32 -6.11 12.08 1.47
CA LEU A 32 -4.64 12.10 1.50
C LEU A 32 -4.15 13.09 0.44
N TYR A 33 -3.14 13.89 0.76
CA TYR A 33 -2.48 14.74 -0.21
C TYR A 33 -1.01 14.97 0.19
N SER A 34 -0.15 15.04 -0.81
CA SER A 34 1.28 15.27 -0.63
C SER A 34 1.74 16.50 -1.40
N ASP A 35 2.57 17.31 -0.77
CA ASP A 35 3.25 18.42 -1.44
C ASP A 35 4.55 17.95 -2.14
N LYS A 36 5.00 16.72 -1.83
CA LYS A 36 6.25 16.12 -2.34
C LYS A 36 6.03 15.18 -3.52
N PHE A 37 4.92 14.45 -3.52
CA PHE A 37 4.58 13.45 -4.53
C PHE A 37 3.32 13.86 -5.27
N ARG A 38 3.38 13.87 -6.61
CA ARG A 38 2.25 14.28 -7.46
C ARG A 38 1.35 13.12 -7.89
N GLU A 39 1.83 11.89 -7.75
CA GLU A 39 1.10 10.71 -8.19
C GLU A 39 -0.26 10.58 -7.49
N PRO A 40 -1.28 10.10 -8.19
CA PRO A 40 -2.63 9.91 -7.65
C PRO A 40 -2.65 9.06 -6.37
N PHE A 41 -1.68 8.15 -6.22
CA PHE A 41 -1.59 7.27 -5.06
C PHE A 41 -1.38 8.03 -3.74
N PHE A 42 -0.61 9.12 -3.76
CA PHE A 42 -0.40 10.00 -2.61
C PHE A 42 -1.43 11.13 -2.51
N ASN A 43 -2.28 11.29 -3.54
CA ASN A 43 -3.24 12.37 -3.68
C ASN A 43 -4.62 11.80 -4.02
N ARG A 44 -5.27 11.20 -3.03
CA ARG A 44 -6.53 10.50 -3.20
C ARG A 44 -7.42 10.64 -1.98
N GLY A 45 -8.66 10.29 -2.14
CA GLY A 45 -9.59 10.15 -1.02
C GLY A 45 -10.43 8.90 -1.11
N GLY A 46 -11.30 8.73 -0.14
CA GLY A 46 -12.21 7.62 -0.05
C GLY A 46 -13.13 7.75 1.15
N SER A 47 -13.82 6.67 1.47
CA SER A 47 -14.68 6.58 2.66
C SER A 47 -14.55 5.23 3.33
N LEU A 48 -14.74 5.18 4.64
CA LEU A 48 -14.74 3.93 5.42
C LEU A 48 -16.07 3.17 5.32
N THR A 49 -17.12 3.83 4.83
CA THR A 49 -18.47 3.25 4.69
C THR A 49 -19.10 3.63 3.36
N CYS A 50 -19.99 2.78 2.87
CA CYS A 50 -20.76 3.05 1.65
C CYS A 50 -21.62 4.32 1.77
N ARG A 51 -22.18 4.57 2.96
CA ARG A 51 -23.04 5.73 3.23
C ARG A 51 -22.29 7.05 3.07
N ALA A 52 -21.04 7.10 3.47
CA ALA A 52 -20.21 8.30 3.41
C ALA A 52 -19.62 8.56 2.01
N ALA A 53 -19.70 7.64 1.06
CA ALA A 53 -18.96 7.71 -0.20
C ALA A 53 -19.30 8.95 -1.04
N ALA A 54 -20.60 9.27 -1.24
CA ALA A 54 -20.98 10.41 -2.07
C ALA A 54 -20.60 11.78 -1.46
N PRO A 55 -20.87 12.08 -0.18
CA PRO A 55 -20.41 13.33 0.44
C PRO A 55 -18.90 13.40 0.54
N ALA A 56 -18.20 12.27 0.76
CA ALA A 56 -16.76 12.22 0.77
C ALA A 56 -16.18 12.55 -0.61
N ALA A 57 -16.71 11.98 -1.69
CA ALA A 57 -16.23 12.25 -3.05
C ALA A 57 -16.33 13.74 -3.41
N ALA A 58 -17.44 14.40 -3.11
CA ALA A 58 -17.62 15.82 -3.33
C ALA A 58 -16.63 16.69 -2.52
N TRP A 59 -16.29 16.26 -1.31
CA TRP A 59 -15.29 16.94 -0.49
C TRP A 59 -13.86 16.70 -1.02
N VAL A 60 -13.51 15.47 -1.36
CA VAL A 60 -12.22 15.08 -1.94
C VAL A 60 -11.95 15.84 -3.24
N GLU A 61 -12.97 15.93 -4.10
CA GLU A 61 -12.90 16.70 -5.34
C GLU A 61 -12.48 18.15 -5.08
N ARG A 62 -13.19 18.85 -4.19
CA ARG A 62 -12.84 20.23 -3.83
C ARG A 62 -11.42 20.34 -3.24
N ALA A 63 -11.07 19.43 -2.34
CA ALA A 63 -9.79 19.46 -1.64
C ALA A 63 -8.60 19.23 -2.56
N LEU A 64 -8.72 18.35 -3.54
CA LEU A 64 -7.65 18.05 -4.49
C LEU A 64 -7.59 19.08 -5.64
N SER A 65 -8.76 19.52 -6.16
CA SER A 65 -8.81 20.55 -7.21
C SER A 65 -8.20 21.88 -6.74
N GLN A 66 -8.43 22.29 -5.49
CA GLN A 66 -7.78 23.48 -4.90
C GLN A 66 -6.25 23.38 -4.86
N ARG A 67 -5.70 22.18 -4.94
CA ARG A 67 -4.25 21.90 -5.01
C ARG A 67 -3.74 21.63 -6.41
N LYS A 68 -4.60 21.82 -7.42
CA LYS A 68 -4.31 21.50 -8.83
C LYS A 68 -3.89 20.02 -9.01
N MET A 69 -4.54 19.14 -8.25
CA MET A 69 -4.41 17.69 -8.33
C MET A 69 -5.64 17.08 -8.97
N THR A 70 -5.47 16.03 -9.74
CA THR A 70 -6.60 15.26 -10.30
C THR A 70 -7.36 14.56 -9.17
N PRO A 71 -8.67 14.84 -8.98
CA PRO A 71 -9.44 14.16 -7.95
C PRO A 71 -9.50 12.66 -8.18
N THR A 72 -8.90 11.91 -7.27
CA THR A 72 -8.90 10.44 -7.27
C THR A 72 -9.65 9.95 -6.04
N PHE A 73 -10.58 9.02 -6.23
CA PHE A 73 -11.42 8.48 -5.17
C PHE A 73 -11.40 6.94 -5.18
N LEU A 74 -11.17 6.34 -4.01
CA LEU A 74 -11.28 4.90 -3.82
C LEU A 74 -12.68 4.56 -3.32
N ALA A 75 -13.46 3.86 -4.14
CA ALA A 75 -14.82 3.44 -3.82
C ALA A 75 -14.86 1.92 -3.64
N PHE A 76 -15.44 1.40 -2.55
CA PHE A 76 -15.72 -0.03 -2.41
C PHE A 76 -16.65 -0.51 -3.53
N GLU A 77 -16.33 -1.64 -4.14
CA GLU A 77 -17.11 -2.17 -5.27
C GLU A 77 -18.44 -2.80 -4.84
N ASP A 78 -18.55 -3.28 -3.61
CA ASP A 78 -19.80 -3.76 -3.02
C ASP A 78 -20.76 -2.62 -2.62
N CYS A 79 -20.36 -1.37 -2.90
CA CYS A 79 -21.18 -0.18 -2.70
C CYS A 79 -21.59 0.42 -4.06
N ARG A 80 -22.88 0.73 -4.23
CA ARG A 80 -23.38 1.48 -5.42
C ARG A 80 -22.71 2.85 -5.64
N ALA A 81 -21.77 3.23 -4.77
CA ALA A 81 -21.05 4.50 -4.88
C ALA A 81 -20.13 4.55 -6.11
N ALA A 82 -19.48 3.47 -6.46
CA ALA A 82 -18.62 3.41 -7.64
C ALA A 82 -19.43 3.65 -8.92
N GLU A 83 -20.59 2.99 -9.06
CA GLU A 83 -21.49 3.17 -10.22
C GLU A 83 -22.00 4.61 -10.32
N LYS A 84 -22.44 5.20 -9.20
CA LYS A 84 -22.92 6.58 -9.16
C LYS A 84 -21.85 7.60 -9.53
N LEU A 85 -20.63 7.42 -9.08
CA LEU A 85 -19.51 8.31 -9.41
C LEU A 85 -19.12 8.16 -10.88
N THR A 86 -19.12 6.95 -11.42
CA THR A 86 -18.84 6.71 -12.85
C THR A 86 -19.91 7.34 -13.74
N ALA A 87 -21.19 7.31 -13.32
CA ALA A 87 -22.26 8.00 -14.01
C ALA A 87 -22.14 9.54 -13.95
N SER A 88 -21.36 10.08 -13.01
CA SER A 88 -21.26 11.53 -12.72
C SER A 88 -19.90 12.14 -13.07
N SER A 89 -19.20 11.70 -14.11
CA SER A 89 -17.92 12.26 -14.58
C SER A 89 -16.62 11.67 -14.01
N TYR A 90 -16.69 10.57 -13.28
CA TYR A 90 -15.50 9.80 -12.94
C TYR A 90 -15.26 8.68 -13.94
N VAL A 91 -13.99 8.35 -14.18
CA VAL A 91 -13.56 7.19 -14.98
C VAL A 91 -12.90 6.21 -14.04
N ARG A 92 -13.15 4.94 -14.25
CA ARG A 92 -12.40 3.87 -13.59
C ARG A 92 -11.05 3.73 -14.27
N GLU A 93 -9.99 3.96 -13.50
CA GLU A 93 -8.61 3.81 -13.96
C GLU A 93 -8.04 2.44 -13.61
N ASP A 94 -8.46 1.86 -12.46
CA ASP A 94 -7.94 0.60 -11.97
C ASP A 94 -8.87 -0.04 -10.95
N THR A 95 -8.50 -1.24 -10.52
CA THR A 95 -9.05 -1.95 -9.36
C THR A 95 -7.96 -2.19 -8.33
N MET A 96 -8.21 -1.82 -7.08
CA MET A 96 -7.34 -2.17 -5.96
C MET A 96 -7.90 -3.40 -5.24
N ALA A 97 -7.19 -4.50 -5.29
CA ALA A 97 -7.49 -5.67 -4.48
C ALA A 97 -6.88 -5.52 -3.07
N VAL A 98 -7.67 -5.78 -2.05
CA VAL A 98 -7.25 -5.86 -0.64
C VAL A 98 -7.27 -7.31 -0.23
N LEU A 99 -6.12 -7.82 0.22
CA LEU A 99 -5.91 -9.23 0.47
C LEU A 99 -5.48 -9.48 1.92
N SER A 100 -5.88 -10.64 2.44
CA SER A 100 -5.34 -11.17 3.71
C SER A 100 -4.73 -12.56 3.50
N SER A 101 -3.73 -12.88 4.29
CA SER A 101 -3.16 -14.23 4.32
C SER A 101 -4.08 -15.16 5.10
N ARG A 102 -4.59 -16.21 4.43
CA ARG A 102 -5.53 -17.22 4.99
C ARG A 102 -4.83 -18.46 5.52
N GLY A 103 -3.53 -18.56 5.39
CA GLY A 103 -2.74 -19.72 5.80
C GLY A 103 -1.25 -19.44 5.79
N PRO A 104 -0.40 -20.48 5.84
CA PRO A 104 1.03 -20.30 5.69
C PRO A 104 1.35 -19.64 4.35
N VAL A 105 2.16 -18.59 4.36
CA VAL A 105 2.70 -18.02 3.13
C VAL A 105 3.80 -18.97 2.63
N GLY A 106 3.53 -19.66 1.51
CA GLY A 106 4.46 -20.62 0.94
C GLY A 106 5.81 -19.98 0.61
N GLY A 107 6.90 -20.56 1.16
CA GLY A 107 8.27 -20.18 0.81
C GLY A 107 8.63 -20.72 -0.58
N GLY A 108 9.18 -19.90 -1.47
CA GLY A 108 9.86 -20.39 -2.67
C GLY A 108 11.20 -21.01 -2.29
N ALA A 109 11.61 -22.07 -3.01
CA ALA A 109 12.97 -22.57 -2.95
C ALA A 109 13.94 -21.43 -3.33
N GLY A 110 14.92 -21.12 -2.48
CA GLY A 110 15.88 -20.04 -2.70
C GLY A 110 15.69 -18.82 -1.78
N ALA A 111 15.13 -19.03 -0.58
CA ALA A 111 14.97 -17.95 0.40
C ALA A 111 16.34 -17.33 0.75
N GLN A 112 16.65 -16.20 0.11
CA GLN A 112 17.74 -15.34 0.54
C GLN A 112 17.48 -14.88 1.98
N ALA A 113 18.55 -14.61 2.73
CA ALA A 113 18.44 -14.15 4.11
C ALA A 113 17.58 -12.86 4.16
N VAL A 114 16.49 -12.90 4.92
CA VAL A 114 15.61 -11.74 5.14
C VAL A 114 15.73 -11.31 6.60
N SER A 115 16.15 -10.08 6.81
CA SER A 115 16.34 -9.46 8.12
C SER A 115 15.67 -8.10 8.21
N PRO A 116 15.48 -7.56 9.42
CA PRO A 116 15.25 -6.12 9.57
C PRO A 116 16.43 -5.37 8.93
N SER A 117 16.11 -4.28 8.22
CA SER A 117 17.17 -3.48 7.58
C SER A 117 18.01 -2.78 8.61
N ALA A 118 19.32 -2.71 8.34
CA ALA A 118 20.29 -2.02 9.19
C ALA A 118 20.56 -0.57 8.72
N SER A 119 20.16 -0.23 7.48
CA SER A 119 20.44 1.08 6.88
C SER A 119 19.19 1.64 6.20
N SER A 120 18.78 2.85 6.60
CA SER A 120 17.70 3.59 5.95
C SER A 120 18.04 3.94 4.51
N ASP A 121 19.30 4.27 4.23
CA ASP A 121 19.75 4.74 2.91
C ASP A 121 19.79 3.58 1.91
N GLU A 122 20.32 2.42 2.31
CA GLU A 122 20.31 1.23 1.46
C GLU A 122 18.89 0.77 1.16
N TRP A 123 18.00 0.80 2.18
CA TRP A 123 16.60 0.44 1.99
C TRP A 123 15.89 1.42 1.04
N ALA A 124 16.10 2.74 1.22
CA ALA A 124 15.52 3.78 0.37
C ALA A 124 16.02 3.65 -1.09
N SER A 125 17.32 3.40 -1.28
CA SER A 125 17.91 3.16 -2.59
C SER A 125 17.30 1.95 -3.29
N ALA A 126 17.19 0.82 -2.58
CA ALA A 126 16.57 -0.38 -3.13
C ALA A 126 15.07 -0.19 -3.44
N TYR A 127 14.34 0.58 -2.60
CA TYR A 127 12.96 0.96 -2.86
C TYR A 127 12.84 1.77 -4.15
N LEU A 128 13.65 2.82 -4.31
CA LEU A 128 13.65 3.66 -5.51
C LEU A 128 13.98 2.85 -6.77
N ARG A 129 15.00 2.01 -6.74
CA ARG A 129 15.37 1.12 -7.85
C ARG A 129 14.27 0.10 -8.19
N SER A 130 13.44 -0.28 -7.21
CA SER A 130 12.35 -1.24 -7.43
C SER A 130 11.13 -0.63 -8.12
N PHE A 131 10.82 0.65 -7.84
CA PHE A 131 9.58 1.30 -8.24
C PHE A 131 9.76 2.52 -9.14
N TYR A 132 10.87 3.23 -8.99
CA TYR A 132 11.11 4.51 -9.67
C TYR A 132 12.47 4.50 -10.33
N GLY A 133 12.58 5.16 -11.48
CA GLY A 133 13.86 5.46 -12.11
C GLY A 133 14.26 6.93 -11.97
N ASP A 134 13.57 7.68 -11.09
CA ASP A 134 13.68 9.15 -11.01
C ASP A 134 14.56 9.57 -9.83
N GLU A 135 15.71 10.18 -10.15
CA GLU A 135 16.66 10.72 -9.16
C GLU A 135 16.08 11.85 -8.32
N ALA A 136 15.08 12.59 -8.83
CA ALA A 136 14.46 13.70 -8.11
C ALA A 136 13.72 13.23 -6.84
N LEU A 137 13.33 11.95 -6.78
CA LEU A 137 12.64 11.36 -5.63
C LEU A 137 13.60 10.87 -4.52
N VAL A 138 14.91 10.84 -4.76
CA VAL A 138 15.90 10.30 -3.80
C VAL A 138 15.82 11.03 -2.46
N GLY A 139 15.91 12.35 -2.45
CA GLY A 139 15.87 13.15 -1.22
C GLY A 139 14.55 13.02 -0.45
N PRO A 140 13.40 13.25 -1.08
CA PRO A 140 12.09 13.06 -0.43
C PRO A 140 11.87 11.67 0.14
N VAL A 141 12.23 10.62 -0.60
CA VAL A 141 12.08 9.23 -0.15
C VAL A 141 13.03 8.90 0.99
N ALA A 142 14.32 9.24 0.87
CA ALA A 142 15.30 9.00 1.92
C ALA A 142 14.90 9.65 3.25
N SER A 143 14.41 10.90 3.21
CA SER A 143 13.91 11.61 4.41
C SER A 143 12.74 10.88 5.08
N ILE A 144 11.79 10.36 4.30
CA ILE A 144 10.64 9.61 4.85
C ILE A 144 11.10 8.26 5.41
N VAL A 145 11.91 7.53 4.67
CA VAL A 145 12.42 6.22 5.11
C VAL A 145 13.23 6.34 6.40
N SER A 146 14.08 7.34 6.53
CA SER A 146 14.79 7.64 7.77
C SER A 146 13.83 7.84 8.94
N SER A 147 12.74 8.58 8.75
CA SER A 147 11.69 8.75 9.76
C SER A 147 10.96 7.43 10.08
N LEU A 148 10.70 6.60 9.07
CA LEU A 148 10.06 5.29 9.25
C LEU A 148 10.92 4.32 10.07
N PHE A 149 12.23 4.40 9.95
CA PHE A 149 13.19 3.56 10.68
C PHE A 149 13.00 3.63 12.19
N HIS A 150 12.63 4.81 12.69
CA HIS A 150 12.40 5.07 14.11
C HIS A 150 10.91 5.11 14.49
N SER A 151 10.01 4.82 13.52
CA SER A 151 8.56 4.89 13.77
C SER A 151 8.04 3.66 14.51
N ARG A 152 7.33 3.89 15.61
CA ARG A 152 6.67 2.81 16.35
C ARG A 152 5.72 2.02 15.43
N GLY A 153 5.77 0.70 15.54
CA GLY A 153 4.93 -0.21 14.77
C GLY A 153 5.39 -0.45 13.33
N VAL A 154 6.47 0.19 12.87
CA VAL A 154 7.09 -0.06 11.57
C VAL A 154 8.25 -1.04 11.72
N THR A 155 8.39 -1.94 10.75
CA THR A 155 9.61 -2.74 10.54
C THR A 155 9.92 -2.71 9.05
N LEU A 156 11.08 -2.24 8.71
CA LEU A 156 11.61 -2.29 7.36
C LEU A 156 12.42 -3.58 7.23
N LEU A 157 12.02 -4.45 6.30
CA LEU A 157 12.71 -5.69 5.97
C LEU A 157 13.50 -5.53 4.69
N GLU A 158 14.63 -6.21 4.62
CA GLU A 158 15.42 -6.32 3.41
C GLU A 158 15.81 -7.79 3.13
N SER A 159 16.02 -8.09 1.87
CA SER A 159 16.61 -9.33 1.39
C SER A 159 17.93 -9.00 0.70
N ARG A 160 19.00 -9.68 1.06
CA ARG A 160 20.34 -9.44 0.47
C ARG A 160 20.77 -10.56 -0.46
N ALA A 161 21.42 -10.18 -1.54
CA ALA A 161 22.11 -11.08 -2.46
C ALA A 161 23.51 -10.54 -2.74
N ARG A 162 24.53 -11.36 -2.50
CA ARG A 162 25.94 -10.98 -2.73
C ARG A 162 26.36 -9.68 -2.03
N GLY A 163 25.83 -9.43 -0.83
CA GLY A 163 26.11 -8.23 -0.04
C GLY A 163 25.22 -7.02 -0.33
N GLU A 164 24.49 -6.99 -1.44
CA GLU A 164 23.62 -5.90 -1.84
C GLU A 164 22.16 -6.13 -1.45
N VAL A 165 21.38 -5.08 -1.23
CA VAL A 165 19.93 -5.17 -0.99
C VAL A 165 19.22 -5.50 -2.30
N ALA A 166 18.71 -6.73 -2.39
CA ALA A 166 18.03 -7.27 -3.55
C ALA A 166 16.52 -6.98 -3.56
N GLY A 167 15.96 -6.66 -2.40
CA GLY A 167 14.55 -6.29 -2.29
C GLY A 167 14.18 -5.84 -0.89
N VAL A 168 13.06 -5.16 -0.80
CA VAL A 168 12.56 -4.47 0.40
C VAL A 168 11.08 -4.75 0.64
N LEU A 169 10.68 -4.62 1.89
CA LEU A 169 9.29 -4.71 2.35
C LEU A 169 9.14 -3.93 3.65
N ALA A 170 8.05 -3.20 3.81
CA ALA A 170 7.69 -2.58 5.07
C ALA A 170 6.50 -3.29 5.71
N ILE A 171 6.55 -3.48 7.03
CA ILE A 171 5.42 -3.92 7.85
C ILE A 171 4.99 -2.74 8.71
N PHE A 172 3.71 -2.42 8.70
CA PHE A 172 3.11 -1.46 9.63
C PHE A 172 2.02 -2.13 10.46
N ARG A 173 2.15 -2.01 11.77
CA ARG A 173 1.30 -2.69 12.75
C ARG A 173 0.30 -1.74 13.37
N THR A 174 -0.95 -2.18 13.37
CA THR A 174 -2.03 -1.62 14.19
C THR A 174 -2.68 -2.74 15.01
N ARG A 175 -3.69 -2.44 15.83
CA ARG A 175 -4.38 -3.47 16.62
C ARG A 175 -4.95 -4.56 15.69
N GLY A 176 -4.45 -5.80 15.85
CA GLY A 176 -4.92 -6.98 15.11
C GLY A 176 -4.46 -7.09 13.64
N VAL A 177 -3.85 -6.05 13.07
CA VAL A 177 -3.45 -6.01 11.66
C VAL A 177 -1.95 -5.72 11.52
N ALA A 178 -1.29 -6.48 10.65
CA ALA A 178 0.05 -6.20 10.12
C ALA A 178 -0.08 -5.93 8.62
N GLY A 179 -0.05 -4.67 8.23
CA GLY A 179 -0.09 -4.27 6.83
C GLY A 179 1.28 -4.41 6.18
N VAL A 180 1.32 -4.94 4.98
CA VAL A 180 2.52 -5.09 4.14
C VAL A 180 2.52 -4.02 3.07
N TYR A 181 3.61 -3.28 2.97
CA TYR A 181 3.78 -2.15 2.05
C TYR A 181 5.13 -2.20 1.38
N CYS A 182 5.28 -1.51 0.27
CA CYS A 182 6.56 -1.34 -0.42
C CYS A 182 7.27 -2.67 -0.74
N VAL A 183 6.51 -3.67 -1.22
CA VAL A 183 7.10 -4.95 -1.64
C VAL A 183 7.83 -4.76 -2.95
N GLY A 184 9.11 -4.48 -2.88
CA GLY A 184 9.97 -4.18 -4.01
C GLY A 184 11.05 -5.24 -4.23
N THR A 185 11.34 -5.54 -5.49
CA THR A 185 12.52 -6.32 -5.88
C THR A 185 13.27 -5.55 -6.94
N VAL A 186 14.53 -5.28 -6.64
CA VAL A 186 15.45 -4.61 -7.57
C VAL A 186 15.48 -5.39 -8.90
N PRO A 187 15.43 -4.74 -10.07
CA PRO A 187 15.24 -5.39 -11.36
C PRO A 187 16.14 -6.60 -11.61
N GLU A 188 17.44 -6.48 -11.27
CA GLU A 188 18.45 -7.52 -11.50
C GLU A 188 18.24 -8.77 -10.64
N HIS A 189 17.41 -8.67 -9.60
CA HIS A 189 17.10 -9.76 -8.67
C HIS A 189 15.67 -10.31 -8.82
N ARG A 190 14.89 -9.83 -9.80
CA ARG A 190 13.55 -10.33 -10.07
C ARG A 190 13.55 -11.80 -10.48
N ARG A 191 12.42 -12.47 -10.24
CA ARG A 191 12.19 -13.89 -10.54
C ARG A 191 13.12 -14.88 -9.80
N ARG A 192 13.79 -14.42 -8.75
CA ARG A 192 14.67 -15.24 -7.89
C ARG A 192 14.12 -15.51 -6.50
N GLY A 193 12.83 -15.33 -6.27
CA GLY A 193 12.14 -15.60 -5.00
C GLY A 193 12.28 -14.54 -3.92
N VAL A 194 12.89 -13.38 -4.21
CA VAL A 194 13.11 -12.28 -3.24
C VAL A 194 11.82 -11.83 -2.57
N ALA A 195 10.80 -11.44 -3.34
CA ALA A 195 9.51 -11.01 -2.79
C ALA A 195 8.85 -12.14 -1.97
N SER A 196 8.97 -13.39 -2.41
CA SER A 196 8.43 -14.55 -1.68
C SER A 196 9.09 -14.73 -0.31
N GLY A 197 10.40 -14.58 -0.24
CA GLY A 197 11.16 -14.65 1.02
C GLY A 197 10.73 -13.53 1.99
N LEU A 198 10.61 -12.29 1.49
CA LEU A 198 10.16 -11.14 2.24
C LEU A 198 8.74 -11.35 2.81
N LEU A 199 7.80 -11.82 1.98
CA LEU A 199 6.43 -12.12 2.40
C LEU A 199 6.37 -13.25 3.43
N THR A 200 7.17 -14.31 3.26
CA THR A 200 7.27 -15.40 4.24
C THR A 200 7.78 -14.90 5.59
N ARG A 201 8.78 -14.02 5.60
CA ARG A 201 9.28 -13.41 6.84
C ARG A 201 8.26 -12.52 7.49
N ALA A 202 7.56 -11.68 6.70
CA ALA A 202 6.49 -10.81 7.19
C ALA A 202 5.37 -11.63 7.83
N LYS A 203 4.98 -12.76 7.23
CA LYS A 203 3.96 -13.67 7.78
C LYS A 203 4.39 -14.27 9.11
N LYS A 204 5.63 -14.76 9.21
CA LYS A 204 6.15 -15.29 10.48
C LYS A 204 6.12 -14.26 11.60
N LEU A 205 6.44 -13.01 11.31
CA LEU A 205 6.39 -11.92 12.29
C LEU A 205 4.94 -11.60 12.70
N ALA A 206 4.02 -11.53 11.75
CA ALA A 206 2.60 -11.28 12.02
C ALA A 206 1.99 -12.39 12.87
N ASP A 207 2.30 -13.67 12.55
CA ASP A 207 1.81 -14.84 13.31
C ASP A 207 2.32 -14.86 14.75
N ALA A 208 3.60 -14.56 14.94
CA ALA A 208 4.20 -14.50 16.28
C ALA A 208 3.54 -13.41 17.18
N GLU A 209 2.95 -12.39 16.55
CA GLU A 209 2.25 -11.31 17.22
C GLU A 209 0.71 -11.49 17.27
N GLY A 210 0.20 -12.62 16.73
CA GLY A 210 -1.25 -12.88 16.65
C GLY A 210 -2.00 -11.89 15.75
N ARG A 211 -1.36 -11.36 14.69
CA ARG A 211 -1.92 -10.37 13.76
C ARG A 211 -2.24 -10.98 12.40
N SER A 212 -3.30 -10.49 11.78
CA SER A 212 -3.60 -10.81 10.39
C SER A 212 -2.68 -10.03 9.46
N LEU A 213 -2.01 -10.75 8.54
CA LEU A 213 -1.19 -10.11 7.51
C LEU A 213 -2.09 -9.68 6.35
N VAL A 214 -2.04 -8.40 5.99
CA VAL A 214 -2.84 -7.81 4.92
C VAL A 214 -1.97 -7.01 3.96
N LEU A 215 -2.41 -6.88 2.71
CA LEU A 215 -1.78 -6.03 1.71
C LEU A 215 -2.80 -5.52 0.69
N GLN A 216 -2.40 -4.49 -0.08
CA GLN A 216 -3.14 -3.98 -1.22
C GLN A 216 -2.26 -4.04 -2.46
N THR A 217 -2.89 -4.29 -3.63
CA THR A 217 -2.23 -4.22 -4.94
C THR A 217 -3.23 -3.73 -5.98
N LEU A 218 -2.75 -2.96 -6.95
CA LEU A 218 -3.53 -2.61 -8.14
C LEU A 218 -3.51 -3.78 -9.12
N GLU A 219 -4.58 -3.94 -9.89
CA GLU A 219 -4.59 -4.95 -10.97
C GLU A 219 -3.52 -4.65 -12.01
N SER A 220 -3.31 -3.38 -12.34
CA SER A 220 -2.27 -2.93 -13.27
C SER A 220 -0.84 -3.24 -12.83
N ASP A 221 -0.59 -3.44 -11.53
CA ASP A 221 0.74 -3.83 -11.01
C ASP A 221 1.15 -5.24 -11.46
N GLY A 222 0.20 -6.08 -11.91
CA GLY A 222 0.44 -7.46 -12.30
C GLY A 222 0.89 -8.38 -11.15
N ALA A 223 0.85 -7.91 -9.91
CA ALA A 223 1.35 -8.64 -8.73
C ALA A 223 0.30 -9.52 -8.05
N LEU A 224 -0.99 -9.38 -8.39
CA LEU A 224 -2.09 -10.11 -7.77
C LEU A 224 -1.86 -11.62 -7.80
N GLY A 225 -1.46 -12.17 -8.96
CA GLY A 225 -1.16 -13.60 -9.12
C GLY A 225 -0.05 -14.10 -8.20
N LEU A 226 0.97 -13.28 -7.92
CA LEU A 226 2.03 -13.60 -6.96
C LEU A 226 1.44 -13.78 -5.56
N TYR A 227 0.60 -12.86 -5.11
CA TYR A 227 0.01 -12.89 -3.78
C TYR A 227 -0.97 -14.07 -3.60
N LEU A 228 -1.81 -14.32 -4.58
CA LEU A 228 -2.72 -15.47 -4.57
C LEU A 228 -1.94 -16.80 -4.49
N ALA A 229 -0.89 -16.96 -5.29
CA ALA A 229 -0.01 -18.15 -5.27
C ALA A 229 0.77 -18.29 -3.94
N ARG A 230 0.80 -17.27 -3.09
CA ARG A 230 1.43 -17.29 -1.76
C ARG A 230 0.43 -17.43 -0.61
N GLY A 231 -0.81 -17.79 -0.89
CA GLY A 231 -1.82 -18.07 0.14
C GLY A 231 -2.56 -16.83 0.65
N PHE A 232 -2.47 -15.71 -0.05
CA PHE A 232 -3.37 -14.58 0.19
C PHE A 232 -4.70 -14.82 -0.50
N GLY A 233 -5.79 -14.39 0.11
CA GLY A 233 -7.12 -14.35 -0.48
C GLY A 233 -7.64 -12.92 -0.54
N VAL A 234 -8.38 -12.59 -1.60
CA VAL A 234 -9.04 -11.29 -1.72
C VAL A 234 -10.13 -11.19 -0.66
N MET A 235 -10.10 -10.12 0.13
CA MET A 235 -11.13 -9.77 1.10
C MET A 235 -12.24 -8.92 0.45
N TYR A 236 -11.81 -7.89 -0.28
CA TYR A 236 -12.68 -6.97 -1.02
C TYR A 236 -11.85 -6.20 -2.04
N THR A 237 -12.55 -5.50 -2.92
CA THR A 237 -11.96 -4.65 -3.94
C THR A 237 -12.46 -3.20 -3.82
N LYS A 238 -11.65 -2.28 -4.31
CA LYS A 238 -11.98 -0.85 -4.44
C LYS A 238 -11.74 -0.41 -5.89
N ALA A 239 -12.72 0.25 -6.49
CA ALA A 239 -12.53 0.94 -7.75
C ALA A 239 -11.65 2.18 -7.53
N VAL A 240 -10.62 2.35 -8.34
CA VAL A 240 -9.82 3.57 -8.40
C VAL A 240 -10.46 4.48 -9.45
N LEU A 241 -11.10 5.54 -9.00
CA LEU A 241 -11.89 6.44 -9.83
C LEU A 241 -11.19 7.79 -9.95
N GLN A 242 -10.94 8.25 -11.16
CA GLN A 242 -10.42 9.60 -11.42
C GLN A 242 -11.49 10.47 -12.08
N LYS A 243 -11.53 11.73 -11.67
CA LYS A 243 -12.42 12.69 -12.31
C LYS A 243 -11.89 13.10 -13.68
N ARG A 244 -12.73 13.03 -14.71
CA ARG A 244 -12.41 13.61 -16.02
C ARG A 244 -12.24 15.13 -15.87
N LEU A 245 -11.09 15.64 -16.25
CA LEU A 245 -10.89 17.07 -16.46
C LEU A 245 -11.59 17.44 -17.77
N LYS A 246 -12.44 18.45 -17.72
CA LYS A 246 -13.06 19.03 -18.92
C LYS A 246 -12.03 19.87 -19.67
#